data_a9b8a3be958ab1cb42e96c61571e19ef
#
_entry.id   a9b8a3be958ab1cb42e96c61571e19ef
#
_cell.length_a   1.000
_cell.length_b   1.000
_cell.length_c   1.000
_cell.angle_alpha   90.00
_cell.angle_beta   90.00
_cell.angle_gamma   90.00
#
_symmetry.space_group_name_H-M   'P 1'
#
loop_
_entity.id
_entity.type
_entity.pdbx_description
1 polymer ?
#
loop_
_entity_poly.entity_id
_entity_poly.type
_entity_poly.pdbx_seq_one_letter_code
_entity_poly.pdbx_strand_id
1 'polypeptide(L)'
;MDLSSIMASVDSEIFGVWFLIGAALVFWMQAGFAMVETGFTRAKNTGNILMKNLMDFCIGTVMFILIGFSLLLGEDLMGFIGKPGFDIFTAYPNFDFSNFVFNLVFCATTATIVSGAMAERTKFLSYCVYSAIISALIYPIEAHWIWGGGWLSQLGFHDYAGSCAIHMVGGLCALIGAKMVGPRIGKFSKDKSGKIVGVNAFPGHNIPLGCLGVFILWLGWYGFNGAAAKSIESLGSIFLTTTVAPSVATVVCMIFTWVHYGKPDVSMCLNASLAGLVGITAGCDVLDCTGAIIVGVVSGLIVNFGVWFLDNKLHVDDPVGAVAVHFLNGIWGTLAVGLLATGTTPDYPEGMLTGLFYGGGFELLGLQLLCVLSVCAWTAVTITLTFLLIKAIFGLRVSREEEIAGLDIMEHGLASGYADFMPVTSLLTSVEAVPTVAVETPKVSVDDAVPVVVRSDKAPASDVKMTKVSILCKQSSFEVLKTAMEEIGVTGMTVSQVLGCGMQKGRPEYYRGVAVEMNLLPKVQVDIVVCKIPVRTVIDTAKKVLYSGHIGDGKIFVYDVENVIKVRTGEEGYDALQDVE
;
A
#
# COMPACT_ATOMS: atom_id res chain seq x y z
N MET A 1 35.08 12.34 -41.06
CA MET A 1 33.99 11.44 -40.69
C MET A 1 33.07 11.30 -41.89
N ASP A 2 32.71 10.11 -42.26
CA ASP A 2 31.71 9.92 -43.29
C ASP A 2 30.29 10.14 -42.73
N LEU A 3 29.31 10.24 -43.60
CA LEU A 3 27.94 10.53 -43.19
C LEU A 3 27.38 9.44 -42.25
N SER A 4 27.74 8.18 -42.44
CA SER A 4 27.29 7.05 -41.63
C SER A 4 27.84 7.11 -40.19
N SER A 5 29.09 7.51 -40.01
CA SER A 5 29.68 7.67 -38.68
C SER A 5 29.12 8.88 -37.94
N ILE A 6 28.73 9.96 -38.65
CA ILE A 6 28.05 11.11 -38.06
C ILE A 6 26.63 10.69 -37.61
N MET A 7 25.88 9.99 -38.46
CA MET A 7 24.54 9.51 -38.10
C MET A 7 24.57 8.58 -36.90
N ALA A 8 25.49 7.61 -36.87
CA ALA A 8 25.63 6.70 -35.72
C ALA A 8 25.98 7.44 -34.41
N SER A 9 26.80 8.50 -34.50
CA SER A 9 27.12 9.33 -33.34
C SER A 9 25.90 10.12 -32.84
N VAL A 10 25.10 10.68 -33.77
CA VAL A 10 23.88 11.42 -33.42
C VAL A 10 22.86 10.49 -32.81
N ASP A 11 22.65 9.29 -33.35
CA ASP A 11 21.74 8.30 -32.79
C ASP A 11 22.16 7.89 -31.38
N SER A 12 23.44 7.65 -31.16
CA SER A 12 23.99 7.34 -29.82
C SER A 12 23.72 8.44 -28.80
N GLU A 13 23.89 9.70 -29.18
CA GLU A 13 23.61 10.85 -28.30
C GLU A 13 22.11 10.96 -28.01
N ILE A 14 21.23 10.80 -29.00
CA ILE A 14 19.78 10.87 -28.84
C ILE A 14 19.30 9.77 -27.88
N PHE A 15 19.73 8.51 -28.10
CA PHE A 15 19.35 7.40 -27.22
C PHE A 15 19.98 7.49 -25.84
N GLY A 16 21.17 8.09 -25.71
CA GLY A 16 21.77 8.40 -24.41
C GLY A 16 20.94 9.39 -23.59
N VAL A 17 20.42 10.45 -24.22
CA VAL A 17 19.50 11.40 -23.59
C VAL A 17 18.17 10.74 -23.25
N TRP A 18 17.62 9.93 -24.18
CA TRP A 18 16.36 9.19 -23.94
C TRP A 18 16.48 8.22 -22.75
N PHE A 19 17.61 7.54 -22.63
CA PHE A 19 17.88 6.62 -21.51
C PHE A 19 17.79 7.32 -20.14
N LEU A 20 18.37 8.53 -20.03
CA LEU A 20 18.28 9.34 -18.81
C LEU A 20 16.87 9.89 -18.56
N ILE A 21 16.14 10.27 -19.62
CA ILE A 21 14.72 10.63 -19.50
C ILE A 21 13.92 9.43 -19.00
N GLY A 22 14.18 8.24 -19.53
CA GLY A 22 13.58 7.01 -19.06
C GLY A 22 13.85 6.74 -17.58
N ALA A 23 15.09 6.91 -17.13
CA ALA A 23 15.44 6.82 -15.71
C ALA A 23 14.65 7.82 -14.85
N ALA A 24 14.50 9.07 -15.32
CA ALA A 24 13.70 10.09 -14.63
C ALA A 24 12.20 9.73 -14.58
N LEU A 25 11.66 9.14 -15.65
CA LEU A 25 10.28 8.64 -15.68
C LEU A 25 10.07 7.50 -14.67
N VAL A 26 11.03 6.57 -14.55
CA VAL A 26 10.99 5.50 -13.54
C VAL A 26 11.14 6.05 -12.13
N PHE A 27 12.01 7.04 -11.91
CA PHE A 27 12.05 7.74 -10.62
C PHE A 27 10.68 8.33 -10.25
N TRP A 28 9.99 8.94 -11.21
CA TRP A 28 8.66 9.51 -11.01
C TRP A 28 7.61 8.47 -10.59
N MET A 29 7.83 7.19 -10.92
CA MET A 29 6.96 6.10 -10.46
C MET A 29 6.95 5.94 -8.93
N GLN A 30 7.96 6.43 -8.21
CA GLN A 30 7.93 6.44 -6.73
C GLN A 30 6.75 7.26 -6.20
N ALA A 31 6.43 8.39 -6.85
CA ALA A 31 5.22 9.15 -6.54
C ALA A 31 3.95 8.35 -6.86
N GLY A 32 3.95 7.60 -7.96
CA GLY A 32 2.85 6.72 -8.35
C GLY A 32 2.58 5.62 -7.32
N PHE A 33 3.61 4.91 -6.87
CA PHE A 33 3.51 3.90 -5.81
C PHE A 33 2.98 4.51 -4.50
N ALA A 34 3.56 5.63 -4.08
CA ALA A 34 3.12 6.34 -2.88
C ALA A 34 1.62 6.70 -2.93
N MET A 35 1.11 7.15 -4.10
CA MET A 35 -0.30 7.51 -4.29
C MET A 35 -1.21 6.27 -4.33
N VAL A 36 -0.81 5.18 -5.01
CA VAL A 36 -1.57 3.92 -5.03
C VAL A 36 -1.67 3.33 -3.63
N GLU A 37 -0.54 3.18 -2.93
CA GLU A 37 -0.52 2.60 -1.59
C GLU A 37 -1.32 3.43 -0.60
N THR A 38 -1.15 4.76 -0.62
CA THR A 38 -1.91 5.68 0.23
C THR A 38 -3.40 5.60 -0.07
N GLY A 39 -3.79 5.63 -1.35
CA GLY A 39 -5.19 5.60 -1.76
C GLY A 39 -5.92 4.31 -1.37
N PHE A 40 -5.24 3.16 -1.40
CA PHE A 40 -5.82 1.85 -1.12
C PHE A 40 -5.75 1.42 0.34
N THR A 41 -5.14 2.21 1.19
CA THR A 41 -5.03 1.95 2.63
C THR A 41 -5.89 2.89 3.46
N ARG A 42 -5.88 2.76 4.79
CA ARG A 42 -6.68 3.61 5.69
C ARG A 42 -5.97 4.91 5.99
N ALA A 43 -6.73 6.02 6.06
CA ALA A 43 -6.24 7.40 6.26
C ALA A 43 -5.27 7.59 7.43
N LYS A 44 -5.42 6.81 8.50
CA LYS A 44 -4.59 6.87 9.72
C LYS A 44 -3.14 6.38 9.53
N ASN A 45 -2.80 5.94 8.32
CA ASN A 45 -1.46 5.43 7.96
C ASN A 45 -0.86 6.16 6.76
N THR A 46 -1.49 7.25 6.29
CA THR A 46 -1.08 8.01 5.11
C THR A 46 0.35 8.53 5.22
N GLY A 47 0.67 9.20 6.33
CA GLY A 47 2.00 9.76 6.58
C GLY A 47 3.07 8.68 6.69
N ASN A 48 2.76 7.56 7.35
CA ASN A 48 3.65 6.41 7.42
C ASN A 48 3.97 5.82 6.04
N ILE A 49 2.96 5.69 5.17
CA ILE A 49 3.14 5.17 3.82
C ILE A 49 3.99 6.11 2.97
N LEU A 50 3.71 7.41 3.00
CA LEU A 50 4.51 8.40 2.27
C LEU A 50 5.96 8.41 2.74
N MET A 51 6.19 8.33 4.07
CA MET A 51 7.54 8.25 4.63
C MET A 51 8.27 6.97 4.23
N LYS A 52 7.57 5.83 4.19
CA LYS A 52 8.14 4.56 3.71
C LYS A 52 8.61 4.68 2.25
N ASN A 53 7.74 5.15 1.36
CA ASN A 53 8.07 5.28 -0.06
C ASN A 53 9.26 6.24 -0.29
N LEU A 54 9.33 7.35 0.44
CA LEU A 54 10.47 8.26 0.38
C LEU A 54 11.75 7.60 0.88
N MET A 55 11.69 6.93 2.04
CA MET A 55 12.86 6.29 2.64
C MET A 55 13.33 5.07 1.84
N ASP A 56 12.44 4.38 1.18
CA ASP A 56 12.77 3.27 0.30
C ASP A 56 13.73 3.70 -0.80
N PHE A 57 13.38 4.77 -1.51
CA PHE A 57 14.25 5.34 -2.52
C PHE A 57 15.57 5.84 -1.92
N CYS A 58 15.53 6.58 -0.80
CA CYS A 58 16.73 7.15 -0.19
C CYS A 58 17.68 6.08 0.38
N ILE A 59 17.13 5.10 1.12
CA ILE A 59 17.93 3.99 1.68
C ILE A 59 18.43 3.09 0.54
N GLY A 60 17.56 2.78 -0.43
CA GLY A 60 17.92 2.02 -1.62
C GLY A 60 19.10 2.67 -2.36
N THR A 61 19.05 3.99 -2.57
CA THR A 61 20.15 4.74 -3.19
C THR A 61 21.46 4.58 -2.42
N VAL A 62 21.45 4.77 -1.08
CA VAL A 62 22.65 4.63 -0.26
C VAL A 62 23.22 3.21 -0.32
N MET A 63 22.37 2.20 -0.21
CA MET A 63 22.81 0.80 -0.23
C MET A 63 23.27 0.36 -1.62
N PHE A 64 22.63 0.86 -2.67
CA PHE A 64 22.98 0.54 -4.04
C PHE A 64 24.31 1.17 -4.45
N ILE A 65 24.57 2.43 -4.05
CA ILE A 65 25.86 3.09 -4.31
C ILE A 65 27.02 2.44 -3.56
N LEU A 66 26.78 1.93 -2.33
CA LEU A 66 27.82 1.32 -1.52
C LEU A 66 28.17 -0.11 -1.93
N ILE A 67 27.16 -0.89 -2.34
CA ILE A 67 27.31 -2.34 -2.55
C ILE A 67 26.56 -2.81 -3.81
N GLY A 68 25.28 -2.46 -3.95
CA GLY A 68 24.37 -3.07 -4.91
C GLY A 68 24.81 -2.92 -6.36
N PHE A 69 25.27 -1.75 -6.77
CA PHE A 69 25.64 -1.50 -8.17
C PHE A 69 26.79 -2.39 -8.63
N SER A 70 27.83 -2.54 -7.81
CA SER A 70 28.96 -3.40 -8.17
C SER A 70 28.59 -4.88 -8.16
N LEU A 71 27.68 -5.32 -7.30
CA LEU A 71 27.18 -6.69 -7.32
C LEU A 71 26.32 -6.98 -8.56
N LEU A 72 25.62 -5.96 -9.09
CA LEU A 72 24.80 -6.09 -10.28
C LEU A 72 25.61 -6.03 -11.57
N LEU A 73 26.42 -4.97 -11.76
CA LEU A 73 27.08 -4.64 -13.04
C LEU A 73 28.62 -4.67 -12.99
N GLY A 74 29.19 -5.11 -11.87
CA GLY A 74 30.63 -5.38 -11.80
C GLY A 74 31.07 -6.52 -12.70
N GLU A 75 32.38 -6.68 -12.92
CA GLU A 75 32.96 -7.80 -13.64
C GLU A 75 32.40 -9.14 -13.10
N ASP A 76 31.92 -10.01 -14.00
CA ASP A 76 31.29 -11.25 -13.59
C ASP A 76 32.23 -12.15 -12.80
N LEU A 77 31.80 -12.63 -11.64
CA LEU A 77 32.45 -13.63 -10.83
C LEU A 77 31.69 -14.94 -10.89
N MET A 78 32.16 -15.85 -11.73
CA MET A 78 31.68 -17.23 -11.85
C MET A 78 30.19 -17.35 -12.26
N GLY A 79 29.66 -16.37 -12.93
CA GLY A 79 28.24 -16.31 -13.33
C GLY A 79 27.28 -15.96 -12.19
N PHE A 80 27.77 -15.66 -10.99
CA PHE A 80 26.91 -15.58 -9.81
C PHE A 80 26.73 -14.17 -9.24
N ILE A 81 27.78 -13.37 -9.20
CA ILE A 81 27.76 -11.96 -8.72
C ILE A 81 28.71 -11.11 -9.54
N GLY A 82 28.43 -9.82 -9.62
CA GLY A 82 29.43 -8.85 -10.04
C GLY A 82 30.50 -8.68 -8.97
N LYS A 83 31.73 -8.43 -9.40
CA LYS A 83 32.87 -8.17 -8.51
C LYS A 83 32.63 -6.93 -7.66
N PRO A 84 32.64 -7.08 -6.32
CA PRO A 84 32.49 -5.91 -5.43
C PRO A 84 33.55 -4.86 -5.72
N GLY A 85 33.14 -3.60 -5.87
CA GLY A 85 34.03 -2.48 -6.19
C GLY A 85 33.45 -1.15 -5.71
N PHE A 86 34.28 -0.14 -5.71
CA PHE A 86 33.93 1.22 -5.32
C PHE A 86 34.26 2.22 -6.44
N ASP A 87 34.07 1.84 -7.70
CA ASP A 87 34.50 2.59 -8.87
C ASP A 87 33.88 3.99 -8.94
N ILE A 88 32.68 4.16 -8.43
CA ILE A 88 32.06 5.48 -8.29
C ILE A 88 32.89 6.44 -7.43
N PHE A 89 33.70 5.94 -6.50
CA PHE A 89 34.57 6.75 -5.63
C PHE A 89 36.02 6.76 -6.10
N THR A 90 36.50 5.71 -6.75
CA THR A 90 37.91 5.51 -7.09
C THR A 90 38.22 5.78 -8.56
N ALA A 91 37.23 5.64 -9.45
CA ALA A 91 37.36 5.82 -10.89
C ALA A 91 36.31 6.81 -11.45
N TYR A 92 35.91 7.80 -10.68
CA TYR A 92 34.79 8.71 -10.97
C TYR A 92 34.77 9.28 -12.40
N PRO A 93 35.89 9.72 -13.02
CA PRO A 93 35.86 10.26 -14.38
C PRO A 93 35.45 9.26 -15.48
N ASN A 94 35.58 7.96 -15.19
CA ASN A 94 35.27 6.88 -16.12
C ASN A 94 34.06 6.05 -15.67
N PHE A 95 33.32 6.53 -14.65
CA PHE A 95 32.18 5.82 -14.11
C PHE A 95 30.97 5.95 -15.04
N ASP A 96 30.23 4.86 -15.22
CA ASP A 96 29.00 4.84 -16.05
C ASP A 96 27.81 5.37 -15.26
N PHE A 97 27.68 6.69 -15.24
CA PHE A 97 26.63 7.39 -14.49
C PHE A 97 25.22 7.03 -14.98
N SER A 98 25.03 6.88 -16.27
CA SER A 98 23.73 6.60 -16.87
C SER A 98 23.20 5.23 -16.46
N ASN A 99 24.04 4.20 -16.57
CA ASN A 99 23.68 2.86 -16.10
C ASN A 99 23.48 2.81 -14.58
N PHE A 100 24.26 3.57 -13.81
CA PHE A 100 24.05 3.65 -12.37
C PHE A 100 22.65 4.17 -12.04
N VAL A 101 22.27 5.34 -12.58
CA VAL A 101 21.00 5.99 -12.27
C VAL A 101 19.82 5.13 -12.74
N PHE A 102 19.92 4.54 -13.93
CA PHE A 102 18.87 3.67 -14.47
C PHE A 102 18.66 2.40 -13.63
N ASN A 103 19.72 1.70 -13.27
CA ASN A 103 19.61 0.49 -12.46
C ASN A 103 19.25 0.79 -11.00
N LEU A 104 19.61 1.98 -10.48
CA LEU A 104 19.16 2.44 -9.17
C LEU A 104 17.64 2.53 -9.08
N VAL A 105 16.97 3.14 -10.06
CA VAL A 105 15.52 3.31 -10.03
C VAL A 105 14.77 1.97 -10.17
N PHE A 106 15.37 0.97 -10.82
CA PHE A 106 14.88 -0.40 -10.88
C PHE A 106 15.02 -1.13 -9.54
N CYS A 107 16.19 -0.98 -8.90
CA CYS A 107 16.44 -1.50 -7.57
C CYS A 107 15.42 -0.96 -6.55
N ALA A 108 15.21 0.35 -6.54
CA ALA A 108 14.24 1.00 -5.66
C ALA A 108 12.82 0.47 -5.90
N THR A 109 12.42 0.27 -7.18
CA THR A 109 11.09 -0.28 -7.52
C THR A 109 10.88 -1.66 -6.92
N THR A 110 11.89 -2.54 -6.95
CA THR A 110 11.81 -3.89 -6.37
C THR A 110 11.51 -3.87 -4.87
N ALA A 111 12.16 -2.98 -4.12
CA ALA A 111 11.96 -2.84 -2.68
C ALA A 111 10.61 -2.18 -2.36
N THR A 112 10.19 -1.17 -3.15
CA THR A 112 8.91 -0.45 -2.97
C THR A 112 7.69 -1.39 -3.08
N ILE A 113 7.70 -2.37 -3.99
CA ILE A 113 6.61 -3.34 -4.19
C ILE A 113 6.23 -4.05 -2.87
N VAL A 114 7.19 -4.28 -1.98
CA VAL A 114 6.96 -4.98 -0.70
C VAL A 114 6.16 -4.14 0.28
N SER A 115 6.29 -2.81 0.22
CA SER A 115 5.67 -1.85 1.13
C SER A 115 4.15 -2.03 1.22
N GLY A 116 3.47 -2.09 0.07
CA GLY A 116 2.01 -2.14 -0.01
C GLY A 116 1.41 -3.38 0.64
N ALA A 117 2.01 -4.55 0.42
CA ALA A 117 1.52 -5.81 1.00
C ALA A 117 1.67 -5.90 2.53
N MET A 118 2.62 -5.16 3.09
CA MET A 118 2.90 -5.13 4.53
C MET A 118 2.37 -3.86 5.21
N ALA A 119 1.66 -2.99 4.48
CA ALA A 119 1.15 -1.72 4.97
C ALA A 119 0.26 -1.85 6.21
N GLU A 120 0.17 -0.76 6.99
CA GLU A 120 -0.69 -0.57 8.16
C GLU A 120 -0.31 -1.32 9.45
N ARG A 121 0.64 -2.28 9.43
CA ARG A 121 0.98 -3.10 10.61
C ARG A 121 2.47 -3.44 10.76
N THR A 122 3.33 -2.99 9.86
CA THR A 122 4.78 -3.25 9.93
C THR A 122 5.50 -2.09 10.60
N LYS A 123 6.42 -2.38 11.51
CA LYS A 123 7.27 -1.38 12.15
C LYS A 123 8.12 -0.63 11.11
N PHE A 124 8.21 0.68 11.24
CA PHE A 124 8.97 1.51 10.31
C PHE A 124 10.45 1.14 10.26
N LEU A 125 11.09 0.90 11.41
CA LEU A 125 12.49 0.44 11.45
C LEU A 125 12.68 -0.88 10.70
N SER A 126 11.77 -1.83 10.86
CA SER A 126 11.83 -3.13 10.18
C SER A 126 11.71 -2.98 8.67
N TYR A 127 10.88 -2.02 8.24
CA TYR A 127 10.79 -1.61 6.84
C TYR A 127 12.13 -1.10 6.29
N CYS A 128 12.75 -0.14 6.98
CA CYS A 128 14.04 0.42 6.56
C CYS A 128 15.12 -0.66 6.42
N VAL A 129 15.16 -1.64 7.34
CA VAL A 129 16.16 -2.71 7.32
C VAL A 129 15.95 -3.67 6.15
N TYR A 130 14.72 -4.12 5.88
CA TYR A 130 14.52 -5.03 4.75
C TYR A 130 14.71 -4.34 3.40
N SER A 131 14.29 -3.08 3.26
CA SER A 131 14.55 -2.28 2.05
C SER A 131 16.05 -2.16 1.79
N ALA A 132 16.85 -1.88 2.83
CA ALA A 132 18.30 -1.86 2.73
C ALA A 132 18.90 -3.19 2.25
N ILE A 133 18.43 -4.33 2.78
CA ILE A 133 18.93 -5.66 2.41
C ILE A 133 18.50 -6.05 1.00
N ILE A 134 17.26 -5.74 0.59
CA ILE A 134 16.81 -5.97 -0.79
C ILE A 134 17.68 -5.21 -1.76
N SER A 135 17.92 -3.93 -1.49
CA SER A 135 18.69 -3.04 -2.38
C SER A 135 20.20 -3.31 -2.40
N ALA A 136 20.75 -3.84 -1.30
CA ALA A 136 22.17 -4.17 -1.22
C ALA A 136 22.53 -5.55 -1.78
N LEU A 137 21.66 -6.55 -1.58
CA LEU A 137 22.04 -7.95 -1.77
C LEU A 137 21.03 -8.75 -2.60
N ILE A 138 19.73 -8.74 -2.22
CA ILE A 138 18.77 -9.70 -2.79
C ILE A 138 18.56 -9.42 -4.28
N TYR A 139 18.15 -8.20 -4.60
CA TYR A 139 17.93 -7.76 -5.98
C TYR A 139 19.23 -7.71 -6.80
N PRO A 140 20.34 -7.08 -6.35
CA PRO A 140 21.52 -6.95 -7.19
C PRO A 140 22.12 -8.28 -7.61
N ILE A 141 22.10 -9.29 -6.75
CA ILE A 141 22.68 -10.61 -7.05
C ILE A 141 21.85 -11.36 -8.10
N GLU A 142 20.52 -11.43 -7.95
CA GLU A 142 19.70 -12.12 -8.93
C GLU A 142 19.59 -11.36 -10.26
N ALA A 143 19.58 -10.01 -10.19
CA ALA A 143 19.59 -9.18 -11.39
C ALA A 143 20.92 -9.27 -12.14
N HIS A 144 22.06 -9.55 -11.45
CA HIS A 144 23.33 -9.89 -12.11
C HIS A 144 23.21 -11.16 -12.97
N TRP A 145 22.48 -12.16 -12.49
CA TRP A 145 22.25 -13.39 -13.29
C TRP A 145 21.56 -13.09 -14.61
N ILE A 146 20.72 -12.06 -14.66
CA ILE A 146 19.86 -11.69 -15.79
C ILE A 146 20.52 -10.64 -16.68
N TRP A 147 21.04 -9.55 -16.10
CA TRP A 147 21.52 -8.37 -16.82
C TRP A 147 23.01 -8.07 -16.64
N GLY A 148 23.64 -8.60 -15.59
CA GLY A 148 25.06 -8.38 -15.27
C GLY A 148 26.02 -9.36 -15.97
N GLY A 149 25.54 -10.15 -16.93
CA GLY A 149 26.34 -11.17 -17.60
C GLY A 149 26.46 -12.49 -16.84
N GLY A 150 25.65 -12.69 -15.82
CA GLY A 150 25.63 -13.92 -15.03
C GLY A 150 25.05 -15.13 -15.75
N TRP A 151 24.94 -16.25 -15.05
CA TRP A 151 24.70 -17.58 -15.64
C TRP A 151 23.38 -17.71 -16.40
N LEU A 152 22.29 -17.01 -16.00
CA LEU A 152 21.03 -17.04 -16.73
C LEU A 152 21.13 -16.29 -18.07
N SER A 153 21.78 -15.13 -18.07
CA SER A 153 22.10 -14.39 -19.29
C SER A 153 22.93 -15.23 -20.27
N GLN A 154 23.93 -15.94 -19.76
CA GLN A 154 24.79 -16.83 -20.55
C GLN A 154 24.04 -18.02 -21.17
N LEU A 155 22.92 -18.43 -20.54
CA LEU A 155 22.02 -19.46 -21.10
C LEU A 155 21.04 -18.91 -22.14
N GLY A 156 20.95 -17.58 -22.33
CA GLY A 156 20.03 -16.94 -23.27
C GLY A 156 18.64 -16.64 -22.67
N PHE A 157 18.54 -16.57 -21.36
CA PHE A 157 17.30 -16.08 -20.70
C PHE A 157 16.99 -14.65 -21.13
N HIS A 158 15.70 -14.35 -21.33
CA HIS A 158 15.25 -13.03 -21.75
C HIS A 158 14.24 -12.44 -20.76
N ASP A 159 14.57 -11.32 -20.18
CA ASP A 159 13.69 -10.42 -19.43
C ASP A 159 14.11 -8.98 -19.74
N TYR A 160 13.38 -8.34 -20.66
CA TYR A 160 13.80 -7.04 -21.18
C TYR A 160 13.84 -5.95 -20.13
N ALA A 161 12.78 -5.82 -19.34
CA ALA A 161 12.67 -4.74 -18.38
C ALA A 161 12.24 -5.18 -16.95
N GLY A 162 12.14 -6.49 -16.64
CA GLY A 162 12.06 -6.94 -15.26
C GLY A 162 10.72 -7.51 -14.79
N SER A 163 9.94 -8.21 -15.65
CA SER A 163 8.83 -9.00 -15.10
C SER A 163 9.32 -10.00 -14.06
N CYS A 164 10.46 -10.65 -14.30
CA CYS A 164 11.13 -11.55 -13.37
C CYS A 164 11.95 -10.78 -12.34
N ALA A 165 12.99 -10.07 -12.80
CA ALA A 165 14.00 -9.46 -11.94
C ALA A 165 13.45 -8.45 -10.95
N ILE A 166 12.39 -7.72 -11.28
CA ILE A 166 11.84 -6.67 -10.45
C ILE A 166 10.51 -7.09 -9.83
N HIS A 167 9.53 -7.39 -10.70
CA HIS A 167 8.17 -7.56 -10.25
C HIS A 167 7.93 -8.90 -9.56
N MET A 168 8.43 -10.00 -10.11
CA MET A 168 8.32 -11.31 -9.48
C MET A 168 9.09 -11.34 -8.14
N VAL A 169 10.29 -10.78 -8.09
CA VAL A 169 11.12 -10.69 -6.88
C VAL A 169 10.44 -9.85 -5.81
N GLY A 170 10.07 -8.60 -6.13
CA GLY A 170 9.37 -7.72 -5.19
C GLY A 170 8.04 -8.31 -4.73
N GLY A 171 7.27 -8.90 -5.63
CA GLY A 171 5.99 -9.55 -5.33
C GLY A 171 6.11 -10.81 -4.47
N LEU A 172 7.18 -11.61 -4.63
CA LEU A 172 7.46 -12.76 -3.76
C LEU A 172 7.91 -12.31 -2.37
N CYS A 173 8.76 -11.28 -2.29
CA CYS A 173 9.11 -10.64 -1.01
C CYS A 173 7.85 -10.12 -0.30
N ALA A 174 6.92 -9.51 -1.03
CA ALA A 174 5.64 -9.03 -0.54
C ALA A 174 4.76 -10.18 0.02
N LEU A 175 4.65 -11.30 -0.69
CA LEU A 175 3.91 -12.49 -0.26
C LEU A 175 4.45 -13.06 1.06
N ILE A 176 5.76 -13.28 1.11
CA ILE A 176 6.43 -13.84 2.29
C ILE A 176 6.32 -12.86 3.47
N GLY A 177 6.57 -11.57 3.23
CA GLY A 177 6.45 -10.52 4.23
C GLY A 177 5.03 -10.39 4.79
N ALA A 178 4.01 -10.34 3.94
CA ALA A 178 2.61 -10.29 4.35
C ALA A 178 2.19 -11.51 5.19
N LYS A 179 2.69 -12.71 4.82
CA LYS A 179 2.45 -13.94 5.59
C LYS A 179 3.13 -13.90 6.95
N MET A 180 4.36 -13.42 7.04
CA MET A 180 5.15 -13.40 8.28
C MET A 180 4.72 -12.30 9.26
N VAL A 181 4.29 -11.14 8.76
CA VAL A 181 3.72 -10.08 9.61
C VAL A 181 2.31 -10.41 10.06
N GLY A 182 1.59 -11.23 9.32
CA GLY A 182 0.21 -11.63 9.57
C GLY A 182 -0.83 -10.60 9.11
N PRO A 183 -2.13 -10.95 9.16
CA PRO A 183 -3.21 -10.09 8.68
C PRO A 183 -3.45 -8.89 9.60
N ARG A 184 -4.01 -7.80 9.05
CA ARG A 184 -4.52 -6.66 9.83
C ARG A 184 -5.60 -7.12 10.79
N ILE A 185 -5.70 -6.45 11.93
CA ILE A 185 -6.72 -6.74 12.95
C ILE A 185 -8.11 -6.62 12.31
N GLY A 186 -8.88 -7.70 12.40
CA GLY A 186 -10.24 -7.76 11.84
C GLY A 186 -10.34 -8.15 10.35
N LYS A 187 -9.23 -8.37 9.62
CA LYS A 187 -9.28 -8.80 8.21
C LYS A 187 -10.00 -10.14 8.01
N PHE A 188 -9.80 -11.07 8.93
CA PHE A 188 -10.43 -12.39 8.88
C PHE A 188 -11.28 -12.63 10.11
N SER A 189 -12.57 -12.94 9.89
CA SER A 189 -13.49 -13.37 10.94
C SER A 189 -13.21 -14.81 11.33
N LYS A 190 -13.18 -15.11 12.64
CA LYS A 190 -12.90 -16.45 13.17
C LYS A 190 -14.10 -16.92 14.00
N ASP A 191 -14.39 -18.21 13.93
CA ASP A 191 -15.34 -18.85 14.83
C ASP A 191 -14.74 -19.09 16.23
N LYS A 192 -15.52 -19.68 17.15
CA LYS A 192 -15.10 -20.00 18.51
C LYS A 192 -13.93 -20.99 18.59
N SER A 193 -13.68 -21.74 17.51
CA SER A 193 -12.55 -22.69 17.41
C SER A 193 -11.29 -22.04 16.86
N GLY A 194 -11.34 -20.76 16.45
CA GLY A 194 -10.25 -20.03 15.83
C GLY A 194 -10.14 -20.25 14.31
N LYS A 195 -11.04 -21.01 13.69
CA LYS A 195 -11.08 -21.24 12.24
C LYS A 195 -11.60 -20.00 11.54
N ILE A 196 -10.95 -19.61 10.44
CA ILE A 196 -11.40 -18.50 9.60
C ILE A 196 -12.69 -18.90 8.88
N VAL A 197 -13.73 -18.08 9.03
CA VAL A 197 -15.06 -18.28 8.47
C VAL A 197 -15.49 -17.16 7.52
N GLY A 198 -14.76 -16.06 7.45
CA GLY A 198 -15.08 -14.94 6.57
C GLY A 198 -13.89 -14.01 6.33
N VAL A 199 -13.98 -13.25 5.24
CA VAL A 199 -13.04 -12.22 4.84
C VAL A 199 -13.75 -10.88 4.90
N ASN A 200 -13.19 -9.92 5.63
CA ASN A 200 -13.76 -8.58 5.75
C ASN A 200 -13.07 -7.62 4.77
N ALA A 201 -13.86 -6.77 4.12
CA ALA A 201 -13.35 -5.73 3.25
C ALA A 201 -12.76 -4.57 4.07
N PHE A 202 -11.60 -4.09 3.64
CA PHE A 202 -10.98 -2.85 4.12
C PHE A 202 -10.80 -1.89 2.95
N PRO A 203 -11.84 -1.11 2.60
CA PRO A 203 -11.77 -0.17 1.50
C PRO A 203 -10.67 0.87 1.70
N GLY A 204 -9.98 1.22 0.62
CA GLY A 204 -9.06 2.34 0.60
C GLY A 204 -9.78 3.66 0.89
N HIS A 205 -9.10 4.57 1.57
CA HIS A 205 -9.73 5.82 1.99
C HIS A 205 -9.83 6.87 0.88
N ASN A 206 -9.03 6.73 -0.21
CA ASN A 206 -8.97 7.72 -1.29
C ASN A 206 -8.71 7.06 -2.65
N ILE A 207 -9.75 6.51 -3.25
CA ILE A 207 -9.65 5.85 -4.56
C ILE A 207 -9.21 6.83 -5.68
N PRO A 208 -9.66 8.12 -5.72
CA PRO A 208 -9.12 9.09 -6.69
C PRO A 208 -7.59 9.24 -6.62
N LEU A 209 -7.00 9.25 -5.41
CA LEU A 209 -5.55 9.30 -5.23
C LEU A 209 -4.88 8.04 -5.78
N GLY A 210 -5.46 6.85 -5.50
CA GLY A 210 -5.00 5.59 -6.07
C GLY A 210 -5.05 5.59 -7.59
N CYS A 211 -6.12 6.13 -8.18
CA CYS A 211 -6.27 6.26 -9.62
C CYS A 211 -5.19 7.18 -10.24
N LEU A 212 -4.93 8.33 -9.62
CA LEU A 212 -3.84 9.22 -10.03
C LEU A 212 -2.50 8.50 -10.01
N GLY A 213 -2.24 7.73 -8.94
CA GLY A 213 -1.04 6.93 -8.81
C GLY A 213 -0.86 5.91 -9.95
N VAL A 214 -1.95 5.24 -10.35
CA VAL A 214 -1.91 4.30 -11.49
C VAL A 214 -1.55 5.00 -12.79
N PHE A 215 -2.09 6.18 -13.08
CA PHE A 215 -1.71 6.94 -14.29
C PHE A 215 -0.26 7.42 -14.25
N ILE A 216 0.25 7.82 -13.09
CA ILE A 216 1.66 8.17 -12.91
C ILE A 216 2.56 6.95 -13.17
N LEU A 217 2.19 5.78 -12.64
CA LEU A 217 2.91 4.53 -12.88
C LEU A 217 2.89 4.15 -14.35
N TRP A 218 1.74 4.25 -15.02
CA TRP A 218 1.65 3.92 -16.44
C TRP A 218 2.50 4.86 -17.30
N LEU A 219 2.46 6.17 -17.04
CA LEU A 219 3.33 7.13 -17.71
C LEU A 219 4.82 6.77 -17.52
N GLY A 220 5.21 6.47 -16.28
CA GLY A 220 6.57 6.05 -15.95
C GLY A 220 6.98 4.75 -16.65
N TRP A 221 6.01 3.87 -16.95
CA TRP A 221 6.27 2.58 -17.61
C TRP A 221 6.73 2.72 -19.06
N TYR A 222 6.42 3.81 -19.73
CA TYR A 222 7.03 4.11 -21.03
C TYR A 222 8.55 4.32 -20.92
N GLY A 223 9.02 4.91 -19.83
CA GLY A 223 10.46 4.95 -19.52
C GLY A 223 10.98 3.60 -19.05
N PHE A 224 10.22 2.91 -18.21
CA PHE A 224 10.58 1.61 -17.64
C PHE A 224 10.86 0.57 -18.73
N ASN A 225 9.96 0.43 -19.67
CA ASN A 225 10.07 -0.50 -20.81
C ASN A 225 10.88 0.09 -21.98
N GLY A 226 10.73 1.40 -22.26
CA GLY A 226 11.28 1.99 -23.48
C GLY A 226 12.69 2.56 -23.38
N ALA A 227 13.23 2.78 -22.16
CA ALA A 227 14.50 3.48 -22.01
C ALA A 227 15.67 2.79 -22.71
N ALA A 228 15.71 1.45 -22.71
CA ALA A 228 16.79 0.66 -23.32
C ALA A 228 16.58 0.35 -24.82
N ALA A 229 15.60 0.99 -25.48
CA ALA A 229 15.39 0.84 -26.94
C ALA A 229 16.61 1.29 -27.74
N LYS A 230 16.88 0.60 -28.85
CA LYS A 230 18.06 0.85 -29.68
C LYS A 230 17.74 1.60 -30.98
N SER A 231 16.46 1.61 -31.38
CA SER A 231 15.97 2.32 -32.57
C SER A 231 14.62 2.97 -32.28
N ILE A 232 14.21 3.91 -33.13
CA ILE A 232 12.89 4.56 -33.01
C ILE A 232 11.75 3.57 -33.30
N GLU A 233 12.00 2.60 -34.17
CA GLU A 233 11.07 1.55 -34.54
C GLU A 233 10.83 0.61 -33.34
N SER A 234 11.90 0.17 -32.65
CA SER A 234 11.77 -0.65 -31.45
C SER A 234 11.13 0.13 -30.31
N LEU A 235 11.48 1.40 -30.13
CA LEU A 235 10.83 2.27 -29.14
C LEU A 235 9.33 2.38 -29.38
N GLY A 236 8.93 2.60 -30.64
CA GLY A 236 7.51 2.65 -31.04
C GLY A 236 6.77 1.35 -30.79
N SER A 237 7.40 0.20 -31.09
CA SER A 237 6.84 -1.13 -30.81
C SER A 237 6.68 -1.38 -29.32
N ILE A 238 7.67 -1.05 -28.50
CA ILE A 238 7.62 -1.16 -27.03
C ILE A 238 6.51 -0.29 -26.43
N PHE A 239 6.34 0.94 -26.95
CA PHE A 239 5.24 1.82 -26.50
C PHE A 239 3.89 1.23 -26.85
N LEU A 240 3.73 0.63 -28.05
CA LEU A 240 2.50 -0.03 -28.46
C LEU A 240 2.15 -1.19 -27.50
N THR A 241 3.08 -2.11 -27.26
CA THR A 241 2.85 -3.28 -26.39
C THR A 241 2.58 -2.85 -24.95
N THR A 242 3.30 -1.85 -24.45
CA THR A 242 3.12 -1.24 -23.12
C THR A 242 1.77 -0.50 -22.99
N THR A 243 1.16 -0.09 -24.09
CA THR A 243 -0.19 0.53 -24.11
C THR A 243 -1.29 -0.53 -24.19
N VAL A 244 -1.10 -1.52 -25.06
CA VAL A 244 -2.15 -2.51 -25.39
C VAL A 244 -2.39 -3.48 -24.23
N ALA A 245 -1.35 -4.08 -23.67
CA ALA A 245 -1.51 -5.10 -22.63
C ALA A 245 -2.27 -4.58 -21.38
N PRO A 246 -1.92 -3.45 -20.76
CA PRO A 246 -2.67 -2.93 -19.61
C PRO A 246 -4.09 -2.48 -19.97
N SER A 247 -4.31 -1.94 -21.17
CA SER A 247 -5.65 -1.56 -21.63
C SER A 247 -6.57 -2.77 -21.73
N VAL A 248 -6.09 -3.84 -22.33
CA VAL A 248 -6.84 -5.10 -22.46
C VAL A 248 -7.07 -5.74 -21.08
N ALA A 249 -6.05 -5.78 -20.22
CA ALA A 249 -6.19 -6.32 -18.87
C ALA A 249 -7.27 -5.59 -18.06
N THR A 250 -7.31 -4.26 -18.15
CA THR A 250 -8.31 -3.42 -17.49
C THR A 250 -9.72 -3.71 -18.00
N VAL A 251 -9.89 -3.79 -19.32
CA VAL A 251 -11.21 -4.10 -19.93
C VAL A 251 -11.69 -5.49 -19.56
N VAL A 252 -10.80 -6.50 -19.59
CA VAL A 252 -11.12 -7.87 -19.17
C VAL A 252 -11.54 -7.92 -17.71
N CYS A 253 -10.82 -7.24 -16.83
CA CYS A 253 -11.15 -7.16 -15.41
C CYS A 253 -12.50 -6.44 -15.19
N MET A 254 -12.74 -5.34 -15.90
CA MET A 254 -14.00 -4.62 -15.85
C MET A 254 -15.18 -5.53 -16.23
N ILE A 255 -15.08 -6.26 -17.34
CA ILE A 255 -16.12 -7.19 -17.79
C ILE A 255 -16.30 -8.31 -16.76
N PHE A 256 -15.19 -8.91 -16.27
CA PHE A 256 -15.24 -9.98 -15.28
C PHE A 256 -15.96 -9.54 -14.00
N THR A 257 -15.54 -8.40 -13.42
CA THR A 257 -16.14 -7.89 -12.18
C THR A 257 -17.59 -7.47 -12.38
N TRP A 258 -17.92 -6.89 -13.55
CA TRP A 258 -19.30 -6.52 -13.88
C TRP A 258 -20.22 -7.73 -13.97
N VAL A 259 -19.79 -8.77 -14.67
CA VAL A 259 -20.58 -10.01 -14.81
C VAL A 259 -20.70 -10.75 -13.47
N HIS A 260 -19.62 -10.78 -12.69
CA HIS A 260 -19.58 -11.57 -11.45
C HIS A 260 -20.24 -10.87 -10.25
N TYR A 261 -20.08 -9.55 -10.12
CA TYR A 261 -20.56 -8.76 -8.97
C TYR A 261 -21.72 -7.82 -9.31
N GLY A 262 -22.17 -7.79 -10.58
CA GLY A 262 -23.26 -6.91 -11.05
C GLY A 262 -22.84 -5.45 -11.26
N LYS A 263 -21.63 -5.07 -10.86
CA LYS A 263 -21.03 -3.73 -11.05
C LYS A 263 -19.53 -3.85 -11.29
N PRO A 264 -18.93 -2.98 -12.13
CA PRO A 264 -17.49 -2.96 -12.30
C PRO A 264 -16.80 -2.47 -11.01
N ASP A 265 -15.72 -3.16 -10.61
CA ASP A 265 -14.93 -2.78 -9.43
C ASP A 265 -13.76 -1.89 -9.86
N VAL A 266 -13.78 -0.62 -9.38
CA VAL A 266 -12.77 0.38 -9.74
C VAL A 266 -11.38 -0.02 -9.24
N SER A 267 -11.27 -0.51 -8.00
CA SER A 267 -9.98 -0.87 -7.40
C SER A 267 -9.34 -2.07 -8.11
N MET A 268 -10.15 -3.04 -8.50
CA MET A 268 -9.69 -4.19 -9.29
C MET A 268 -9.28 -3.80 -10.70
N CYS A 269 -10.00 -2.88 -11.36
CA CYS A 269 -9.61 -2.35 -12.67
C CYS A 269 -8.28 -1.59 -12.62
N LEU A 270 -8.04 -0.81 -11.56
CA LEU A 270 -6.77 -0.12 -11.34
C LEU A 270 -5.61 -1.12 -11.15
N ASN A 271 -5.82 -2.17 -10.36
CA ASN A 271 -4.83 -3.25 -10.21
C ASN A 271 -4.62 -4.03 -11.51
N ALA A 272 -5.66 -4.23 -12.33
CA ALA A 272 -5.55 -4.93 -13.60
C ALA A 272 -4.70 -4.17 -14.62
N SER A 273 -4.77 -2.84 -14.65
CA SER A 273 -3.89 -2.05 -15.51
C SER A 273 -2.43 -2.24 -15.13
N LEU A 274 -2.11 -2.23 -13.83
CA LEU A 274 -0.75 -2.52 -13.34
C LEU A 274 -0.33 -3.97 -13.64
N ALA A 275 -1.25 -4.93 -13.50
CA ALA A 275 -1.00 -6.34 -13.82
C ALA A 275 -0.65 -6.54 -15.31
N GLY A 276 -1.34 -5.85 -16.21
CA GLY A 276 -1.04 -5.86 -17.65
C GLY A 276 0.32 -5.24 -17.98
N LEU A 277 0.68 -4.15 -17.29
CA LEU A 277 2.00 -3.52 -17.40
C LEU A 277 3.10 -4.50 -16.94
N VAL A 278 2.95 -5.12 -15.78
CA VAL A 278 3.88 -6.14 -15.27
C VAL A 278 4.01 -7.33 -16.24
N GLY A 279 2.88 -7.82 -16.73
CA GLY A 279 2.84 -8.96 -17.63
C GLY A 279 3.56 -8.76 -18.96
N ILE A 280 3.56 -7.53 -19.49
CA ILE A 280 4.22 -7.23 -20.77
C ILE A 280 5.70 -6.89 -20.62
N THR A 281 6.17 -6.56 -19.42
CA THR A 281 7.49 -5.96 -19.17
C THR A 281 8.65 -6.84 -19.62
N ALA A 282 8.58 -8.17 -19.45
CA ALA A 282 9.67 -9.07 -19.89
C ALA A 282 9.80 -9.18 -21.41
N GLY A 283 8.68 -9.08 -22.13
CA GLY A 283 8.63 -9.34 -23.57
C GLY A 283 8.17 -8.15 -24.39
N CYS A 284 8.19 -6.93 -23.85
CA CYS A 284 7.68 -5.76 -24.54
C CYS A 284 8.41 -5.45 -25.86
N ASP A 285 9.65 -5.92 -26.01
CA ASP A 285 10.51 -5.79 -27.19
C ASP A 285 10.37 -6.95 -28.18
N VAL A 286 10.00 -8.15 -27.73
CA VAL A 286 9.96 -9.37 -28.54
C VAL A 286 8.56 -9.90 -28.85
N LEU A 287 7.51 -9.30 -28.24
CA LEU A 287 6.11 -9.59 -28.52
C LEU A 287 5.51 -8.54 -29.47
N ASP A 288 4.63 -9.00 -30.34
CA ASP A 288 3.81 -8.12 -31.20
C ASP A 288 2.49 -7.67 -30.51
N CYS A 289 1.66 -6.95 -31.24
CA CYS A 289 0.35 -6.50 -30.75
C CYS A 289 -0.56 -7.66 -30.33
N THR A 290 -0.51 -8.79 -31.05
CA THR A 290 -1.30 -10.00 -30.72
C THR A 290 -0.82 -10.61 -29.41
N GLY A 291 0.49 -10.72 -29.23
CA GLY A 291 1.10 -11.14 -27.98
C GLY A 291 0.72 -10.24 -26.80
N ALA A 292 0.75 -8.92 -27.01
CA ALA A 292 0.34 -7.95 -26.00
C ALA A 292 -1.14 -8.08 -25.60
N ILE A 293 -2.04 -8.34 -26.56
CA ILE A 293 -3.46 -8.63 -26.28
C ILE A 293 -3.60 -9.89 -25.42
N ILE A 294 -2.92 -10.98 -25.79
CA ILE A 294 -2.96 -12.25 -25.04
C ILE A 294 -2.43 -12.04 -23.62
N VAL A 295 -1.30 -11.35 -23.47
CA VAL A 295 -0.75 -11.00 -22.16
C VAL A 295 -1.77 -10.22 -21.35
N GLY A 296 -2.41 -9.23 -21.92
CA GLY A 296 -3.43 -8.42 -21.24
C GLY A 296 -4.64 -9.23 -20.78
N VAL A 297 -5.18 -10.11 -21.66
CA VAL A 297 -6.33 -10.97 -21.30
C VAL A 297 -6.00 -11.84 -20.09
N VAL A 298 -4.86 -12.52 -20.12
CA VAL A 298 -4.45 -13.42 -19.05
C VAL A 298 -4.14 -12.64 -17.76
N SER A 299 -3.46 -11.50 -17.87
CA SER A 299 -3.16 -10.65 -16.70
C SER A 299 -4.43 -10.14 -16.00
N GLY A 300 -5.44 -9.71 -16.78
CA GLY A 300 -6.72 -9.27 -16.24
C GLY A 300 -7.47 -10.38 -15.49
N LEU A 301 -7.32 -11.63 -15.92
CA LEU A 301 -7.88 -12.79 -15.21
C LEU A 301 -7.04 -13.16 -13.98
N ILE A 302 -5.71 -13.21 -14.11
CA ILE A 302 -4.80 -13.55 -13.00
C ILE A 302 -5.01 -12.63 -11.80
N VAL A 303 -5.16 -11.32 -12.00
CA VAL A 303 -5.31 -10.39 -10.88
C VAL A 303 -6.61 -10.66 -10.12
N ASN A 304 -7.71 -10.94 -10.82
CA ASN A 304 -9.00 -11.24 -10.18
C ASN A 304 -8.93 -12.54 -9.37
N PHE A 305 -8.46 -13.62 -9.98
CA PHE A 305 -8.33 -14.91 -9.30
C PHE A 305 -7.25 -14.89 -8.22
N GLY A 306 -6.15 -14.16 -8.44
CA GLY A 306 -5.04 -14.05 -7.51
C GLY A 306 -5.44 -13.37 -6.20
N VAL A 307 -6.11 -12.22 -6.27
CA VAL A 307 -6.61 -11.52 -5.08
C VAL A 307 -7.61 -12.40 -4.33
N TRP A 308 -8.56 -13.01 -5.04
CA TRP A 308 -9.51 -13.94 -4.43
C TRP A 308 -8.82 -15.13 -3.76
N PHE A 309 -7.82 -15.72 -4.40
CA PHE A 309 -7.10 -16.88 -3.89
C PHE A 309 -6.27 -16.55 -2.64
N LEU A 310 -5.58 -15.40 -2.64
CA LEU A 310 -4.83 -14.89 -1.50
C LEU A 310 -5.73 -14.69 -0.28
N ASP A 311 -6.85 -14.01 -0.46
CA ASP A 311 -7.80 -13.71 0.62
C ASP A 311 -8.53 -14.97 1.13
N ASN A 312 -9.08 -15.80 0.22
CA ASN A 312 -10.03 -16.84 0.59
C ASN A 312 -9.40 -18.24 0.79
N LYS A 313 -8.21 -18.50 0.23
CA LYS A 313 -7.53 -19.80 0.32
C LYS A 313 -6.26 -19.73 1.15
N LEU A 314 -5.38 -18.79 0.85
CA LEU A 314 -4.10 -18.66 1.57
C LEU A 314 -4.22 -17.82 2.84
N HIS A 315 -5.29 -17.05 2.99
CA HIS A 315 -5.53 -16.11 4.09
C HIS A 315 -4.32 -15.20 4.32
N VAL A 316 -3.84 -14.62 3.21
CA VAL A 316 -2.78 -13.61 3.20
C VAL A 316 -3.44 -12.26 2.99
N ASP A 317 -3.23 -11.33 3.92
CA ASP A 317 -3.75 -9.97 3.84
C ASP A 317 -2.76 -9.09 3.06
N ASP A 318 -3.14 -8.77 1.83
CA ASP A 318 -2.42 -7.85 0.95
C ASP A 318 -3.29 -6.59 0.73
N PRO A 319 -3.01 -5.48 1.43
CA PRO A 319 -3.85 -4.28 1.40
C PRO A 319 -4.05 -3.66 0.02
N VAL A 320 -3.06 -3.74 -0.85
CA VAL A 320 -3.08 -3.05 -2.16
C VAL A 320 -3.15 -3.98 -3.36
N GLY A 321 -3.03 -5.31 -3.15
CA GLY A 321 -3.04 -6.30 -4.23
C GLY A 321 -1.67 -6.51 -4.88
N ALA A 322 -0.58 -6.09 -4.23
CA ALA A 322 0.77 -6.16 -4.78
C ALA A 322 1.20 -7.57 -5.19
N VAL A 323 0.83 -8.60 -4.41
CA VAL A 323 1.19 -9.99 -4.72
C VAL A 323 0.55 -10.47 -6.01
N ALA A 324 -0.75 -10.21 -6.20
CA ALA A 324 -1.44 -10.62 -7.43
C ALA A 324 -0.95 -9.83 -8.65
N VAL A 325 -0.67 -8.54 -8.48
CA VAL A 325 -0.17 -7.66 -9.54
C VAL A 325 1.27 -8.03 -9.92
N HIS A 326 2.19 -8.10 -8.95
CA HIS A 326 3.61 -8.19 -9.25
C HIS A 326 4.13 -9.63 -9.27
N PHE A 327 3.81 -10.47 -8.26
CA PHE A 327 4.31 -11.84 -8.22
C PHE A 327 3.69 -12.72 -9.30
N LEU A 328 2.35 -12.80 -9.33
CA LEU A 328 1.69 -13.72 -10.25
C LEU A 328 1.83 -13.25 -11.71
N ASN A 329 1.71 -11.96 -11.98
CA ASN A 329 1.90 -11.45 -13.34
C ASN A 329 3.37 -11.30 -13.73
N GLY A 330 4.30 -11.20 -12.79
CA GLY A 330 5.73 -11.31 -13.06
C GLY A 330 6.10 -12.70 -13.58
N ILE A 331 5.58 -13.77 -12.94
CA ILE A 331 5.72 -15.15 -13.45
C ILE A 331 5.09 -15.27 -14.84
N TRP A 332 3.84 -14.79 -15.00
CA TRP A 332 3.14 -14.86 -16.27
C TRP A 332 3.90 -14.14 -17.39
N GLY A 333 4.33 -12.90 -17.17
CA GLY A 333 5.05 -12.12 -18.19
C GLY A 333 6.37 -12.77 -18.61
N THR A 334 7.09 -13.35 -17.66
CA THR A 334 8.33 -14.11 -17.94
C THR A 334 8.04 -15.34 -18.79
N LEU A 335 7.01 -16.11 -18.45
CA LEU A 335 6.63 -17.30 -19.25
C LEU A 335 6.03 -16.93 -20.59
N ALA A 336 5.35 -15.77 -20.70
CA ALA A 336 4.78 -15.28 -21.94
C ALA A 336 5.84 -15.06 -23.04
N VAL A 337 7.06 -14.67 -22.68
CA VAL A 337 8.20 -14.62 -23.62
C VAL A 337 8.44 -15.99 -24.26
N GLY A 338 8.53 -17.04 -23.44
CA GLY A 338 8.73 -18.41 -23.93
C GLY A 338 7.59 -18.95 -24.79
N LEU A 339 6.39 -18.38 -24.66
CA LEU A 339 5.22 -18.76 -25.45
C LEU A 339 5.08 -17.92 -26.73
N LEU A 340 5.32 -16.60 -26.66
CA LEU A 340 4.81 -15.61 -27.60
C LEU A 340 5.88 -14.77 -28.30
N ALA A 341 7.19 -14.96 -28.05
CA ALA A 341 8.24 -14.24 -28.76
C ALA A 341 8.18 -14.52 -30.26
N THR A 342 8.06 -13.47 -31.09
CA THR A 342 7.68 -13.60 -32.50
C THR A 342 8.85 -13.85 -33.46
N GLY A 343 10.05 -13.36 -33.12
CA GLY A 343 11.21 -13.37 -34.00
C GLY A 343 11.20 -12.26 -35.08
N THR A 344 10.19 -11.37 -35.08
CA THR A 344 9.98 -10.39 -36.17
C THR A 344 9.81 -8.96 -35.70
N THR A 345 9.90 -8.69 -34.39
CA THR A 345 9.84 -7.32 -33.85
C THR A 345 11.09 -6.52 -34.22
N PRO A 346 11.01 -5.19 -34.30
CA PRO A 346 12.20 -4.36 -34.50
C PRO A 346 13.26 -4.63 -33.43
N ASP A 347 14.52 -4.70 -33.86
CA ASP A 347 15.70 -5.02 -33.02
C ASP A 347 15.58 -6.33 -32.22
N TYR A 348 14.84 -7.32 -32.75
CA TYR A 348 14.77 -8.66 -32.12
C TYR A 348 16.17 -9.17 -31.79
N PRO A 349 16.44 -9.66 -30.57
CA PRO A 349 17.79 -10.05 -30.18
C PRO A 349 18.39 -11.12 -31.09
N GLU A 350 19.59 -10.88 -31.62
CA GLU A 350 20.28 -11.82 -32.53
C GLU A 350 20.52 -13.16 -31.83
N GLY A 351 20.15 -14.25 -32.51
CA GLY A 351 20.30 -15.61 -31.99
C GLY A 351 19.26 -16.01 -30.93
N MET A 352 18.36 -15.14 -30.54
CA MET A 352 17.28 -15.50 -29.61
C MET A 352 16.26 -16.41 -30.30
N LEU A 353 15.85 -17.48 -29.60
CA LEU A 353 14.82 -18.40 -30.07
C LEU A 353 13.42 -17.72 -30.05
N THR A 354 12.55 -18.16 -30.98
CA THR A 354 11.14 -17.76 -30.95
C THR A 354 10.33 -18.53 -29.90
N GLY A 355 9.18 -18.03 -29.54
CA GLY A 355 8.27 -18.68 -28.59
C GLY A 355 7.60 -19.92 -29.15
N LEU A 356 7.04 -20.73 -28.26
CA LEU A 356 6.37 -22.00 -28.58
C LEU A 356 5.33 -21.84 -29.70
N PHE A 357 4.51 -20.80 -29.66
CA PHE A 357 3.44 -20.56 -30.64
C PHE A 357 3.95 -20.00 -31.98
N TYR A 358 5.22 -19.62 -32.05
CA TYR A 358 5.88 -19.12 -33.24
C TYR A 358 6.94 -20.12 -33.79
N GLY A 359 6.81 -21.38 -33.38
CA GLY A 359 7.61 -22.47 -33.93
C GLY A 359 8.96 -22.72 -33.25
N GLY A 360 9.28 -22.03 -32.15
CA GLY A 360 10.55 -22.20 -31.43
C GLY A 360 10.61 -23.42 -30.50
N GLY A 361 9.53 -24.22 -30.43
CA GLY A 361 9.50 -25.38 -29.55
C GLY A 361 9.49 -25.02 -28.07
N PHE A 362 9.88 -25.96 -27.21
CA PHE A 362 9.85 -25.80 -25.76
C PHE A 362 11.15 -25.24 -25.15
N GLU A 363 12.16 -24.97 -25.95
CA GLU A 363 13.48 -24.60 -25.44
C GLU A 363 13.47 -23.25 -24.72
N LEU A 364 12.98 -22.19 -25.39
CA LEU A 364 12.87 -20.88 -24.77
C LEU A 364 11.92 -20.91 -23.55
N LEU A 365 10.78 -21.58 -23.66
CA LEU A 365 9.84 -21.72 -22.54
C LEU A 365 10.47 -22.46 -21.36
N GLY A 366 11.25 -23.50 -21.60
CA GLY A 366 12.00 -24.25 -20.59
C GLY A 366 13.02 -23.37 -19.88
N LEU A 367 13.71 -22.52 -20.63
CA LEU A 367 14.68 -21.57 -20.09
C LEU A 367 14.00 -20.48 -19.23
N GLN A 368 12.89 -19.91 -19.70
CA GLN A 368 12.10 -18.94 -18.92
C GLN A 368 11.58 -19.57 -17.61
N LEU A 369 11.12 -20.83 -17.66
CA LEU A 369 10.70 -21.57 -16.46
C LEU A 369 11.86 -21.84 -15.50
N LEU A 370 13.02 -22.21 -15.99
CA LEU A 370 14.24 -22.40 -15.18
C LEU A 370 14.59 -21.12 -14.43
N CYS A 371 14.51 -19.96 -15.09
CA CYS A 371 14.76 -18.68 -14.46
C CYS A 371 13.74 -18.39 -13.38
N VAL A 372 12.44 -18.50 -13.68
CA VAL A 372 11.38 -18.30 -12.68
C VAL A 372 11.65 -19.14 -11.42
N LEU A 373 11.97 -20.41 -11.58
CA LEU A 373 12.23 -21.30 -10.43
C LEU A 373 13.49 -20.90 -9.66
N SER A 374 14.56 -20.55 -10.36
CA SER A 374 15.85 -20.22 -9.75
C SER A 374 15.77 -18.89 -8.98
N VAL A 375 15.19 -17.86 -9.59
CA VAL A 375 15.03 -16.54 -8.95
C VAL A 375 14.01 -16.61 -7.82
N CYS A 376 12.92 -17.38 -7.96
CA CYS A 376 11.99 -17.64 -6.85
C CYS A 376 12.69 -18.35 -5.68
N ALA A 377 13.51 -19.36 -5.95
CA ALA A 377 14.25 -20.07 -4.90
C ALA A 377 15.22 -19.14 -4.14
N TRP A 378 16.02 -18.36 -4.88
CA TRP A 378 16.91 -17.36 -4.31
C TRP A 378 16.16 -16.36 -3.43
N THR A 379 15.15 -15.74 -4.00
CA THR A 379 14.34 -14.70 -3.32
C THR A 379 13.65 -15.28 -2.10
N ALA A 380 13.01 -16.45 -2.20
CA ALA A 380 12.31 -17.06 -1.08
C ALA A 380 13.23 -17.36 0.09
N VAL A 381 14.42 -17.91 -0.17
CA VAL A 381 15.41 -18.22 0.88
C VAL A 381 15.91 -16.93 1.53
N THR A 382 16.42 -16.01 0.73
CA THR A 382 17.10 -14.82 1.23
C THR A 382 16.16 -13.87 1.96
N ILE A 383 14.95 -13.63 1.43
CA ILE A 383 13.98 -12.74 2.10
C ILE A 383 13.39 -13.39 3.35
N THR A 384 13.19 -14.72 3.36
CA THR A 384 12.72 -15.42 4.57
C THR A 384 13.75 -15.29 5.68
N LEU A 385 15.03 -15.50 5.40
CA LEU A 385 16.10 -15.31 6.37
C LEU A 385 16.16 -13.85 6.86
N THR A 386 16.02 -12.90 5.95
CA THR A 386 15.96 -11.46 6.28
C THR A 386 14.83 -11.16 7.25
N PHE A 387 13.60 -11.58 6.96
CA PHE A 387 12.46 -11.32 7.84
C PHE A 387 12.56 -12.07 9.17
N LEU A 388 13.11 -13.28 9.21
CA LEU A 388 13.36 -14.00 10.45
C LEU A 388 14.36 -13.26 11.33
N LEU A 389 15.44 -12.74 10.76
CA LEU A 389 16.45 -11.95 11.46
C LEU A 389 15.85 -10.65 12.01
N ILE A 390 15.13 -9.90 11.18
CA ILE A 390 14.43 -8.67 11.60
C ILE A 390 13.44 -8.98 12.72
N LYS A 391 12.66 -10.06 12.60
CA LYS A 391 11.69 -10.46 13.62
C LYS A 391 12.35 -10.80 14.94
N ALA A 392 13.53 -11.43 14.92
CA ALA A 392 14.28 -11.80 16.13
C ALA A 392 14.92 -10.60 16.83
N ILE A 393 15.40 -9.59 16.06
CA ILE A 393 16.15 -8.45 16.63
C ILE A 393 15.22 -7.27 16.97
N PHE A 394 14.36 -6.88 16.04
CA PHE A 394 13.56 -5.64 16.13
C PHE A 394 12.06 -5.91 16.32
N GLY A 395 11.60 -7.12 16.00
CA GLY A 395 10.19 -7.43 15.82
C GLY A 395 9.67 -6.89 14.48
N LEU A 396 8.87 -7.67 13.76
CA LEU A 396 8.39 -7.28 12.42
C LEU A 396 7.10 -6.44 12.48
N ARG A 397 6.21 -6.74 13.42
CA ARG A 397 4.88 -6.14 13.55
C ARG A 397 4.83 -5.15 14.70
N VAL A 398 4.05 -4.09 14.52
CA VAL A 398 3.66 -3.14 15.58
C VAL A 398 2.76 -3.82 16.63
N SER A 399 2.61 -3.21 17.80
CA SER A 399 1.67 -3.69 18.82
C SER A 399 0.21 -3.55 18.34
N ARG A 400 -0.70 -4.21 19.06
CA ARG A 400 -2.13 -4.11 18.78
C ARG A 400 -2.65 -2.67 18.94
N GLU A 401 -2.19 -2.00 19.95
CA GLU A 401 -2.56 -0.63 20.30
C GLU A 401 -2.09 0.36 19.22
N GLU A 402 -0.87 0.20 18.72
CA GLU A 402 -0.30 1.00 17.63
C GLU A 402 -1.07 0.79 16.33
N GLU A 403 -1.38 -0.45 15.96
CA GLU A 403 -2.16 -0.75 14.75
C GLU A 403 -3.59 -0.17 14.81
N ILE A 404 -4.21 -0.18 16.00
CA ILE A 404 -5.54 0.43 16.20
C ILE A 404 -5.46 1.95 16.13
N ALA A 405 -4.48 2.56 16.78
CA ALA A 405 -4.30 4.03 16.78
C ALA A 405 -3.96 4.57 15.39
N GLY A 406 -3.14 3.82 14.63
CA GLY A 406 -2.60 4.23 13.33
C GLY A 406 -1.13 4.61 13.40
N LEU A 407 -0.40 4.28 12.33
CA LEU A 407 1.06 4.42 12.32
C LEU A 407 1.53 5.86 12.12
N ASP A 408 0.68 6.75 11.60
CA ASP A 408 1.01 8.17 11.47
C ASP A 408 1.34 8.78 12.83
N ILE A 409 0.46 8.56 13.80
CA ILE A 409 0.68 9.10 15.15
C ILE A 409 1.71 8.30 15.95
N MET A 410 1.72 6.98 15.80
CA MET A 410 2.54 6.12 16.66
C MET A 410 4.01 6.07 16.23
N GLU A 411 4.28 6.03 14.94
CA GLU A 411 5.65 5.92 14.40
C GLU A 411 6.26 7.30 14.06
N HIS A 412 5.41 8.31 13.73
CA HIS A 412 5.88 9.61 13.23
C HIS A 412 5.40 10.81 14.05
N GLY A 413 4.52 10.62 15.05
CA GLY A 413 3.92 11.73 15.80
C GLY A 413 3.00 12.61 14.96
N LEU A 414 2.55 12.14 13.80
CA LEU A 414 1.72 12.89 12.87
C LEU A 414 0.24 12.65 13.19
N ALA A 415 -0.46 13.66 13.70
CA ALA A 415 -1.86 13.53 14.10
C ALA A 415 -2.80 13.23 12.93
N SER A 416 -2.52 13.79 11.75
CA SER A 416 -3.25 13.52 10.51
C SER A 416 -2.36 13.84 9.31
N GLY A 417 -2.45 13.00 8.28
CA GLY A 417 -1.88 13.29 6.96
C GLY A 417 -2.66 14.37 6.18
N TYR A 418 -3.85 14.78 6.69
CA TYR A 418 -4.76 15.74 6.06
C TYR A 418 -5.08 16.87 7.04
N ALA A 419 -4.33 17.97 6.96
CA ALA A 419 -4.46 19.10 7.88
C ALA A 419 -5.83 19.78 7.83
N ASP A 420 -6.48 19.80 6.67
CA ASP A 420 -7.75 20.50 6.44
C ASP A 420 -8.98 19.82 7.08
N PHE A 421 -8.84 18.60 7.57
CA PHE A 421 -9.87 17.93 8.37
C PHE A 421 -9.81 18.31 9.87
N MET A 422 -8.82 19.09 10.26
CA MET A 422 -8.73 19.67 11.60
C MET A 422 -9.16 21.13 11.54
N PRO A 423 -10.02 21.62 12.44
CA PRO A 423 -10.36 23.05 12.47
C PRO A 423 -9.08 23.89 12.61
N VAL A 424 -8.90 24.84 11.69
CA VAL A 424 -7.70 25.69 11.53
C VAL A 424 -7.45 26.64 12.72
N THR A 425 -8.15 26.51 13.82
CA THR A 425 -8.05 27.40 14.98
C THR A 425 -6.71 27.34 15.71
N SER A 426 -5.84 26.38 15.42
CA SER A 426 -4.54 26.23 16.10
C SER A 426 -3.36 26.88 15.39
N LEU A 427 -3.52 27.37 14.15
CA LEU A 427 -2.40 27.95 13.37
C LEU A 427 -2.27 29.47 13.48
N LEU A 428 -3.18 30.16 14.17
CA LEU A 428 -3.23 31.63 14.20
C LEU A 428 -2.92 32.28 15.56
N THR A 429 -2.52 31.53 16.57
CA THR A 429 -2.12 32.15 17.85
C THR A 429 -0.70 31.77 18.25
N SER A 430 0.28 32.41 17.59
CA SER A 430 1.53 32.74 18.25
C SER A 430 1.27 33.92 19.21
N VAL A 431 0.68 33.64 20.34
CA VAL A 431 0.66 34.56 21.47
C VAL A 431 1.64 34.03 22.49
N GLU A 432 2.56 34.90 22.88
CA GLU A 432 3.62 34.69 23.87
C GLU A 432 3.15 33.84 25.06
N ALA A 433 3.96 32.88 25.45
CA ALA A 433 3.72 32.01 26.57
C ALA A 433 3.64 32.87 27.88
N VAL A 434 2.45 33.06 28.38
CA VAL A 434 2.25 33.50 29.76
C VAL A 434 2.48 32.28 30.66
N PRO A 435 3.31 32.34 31.70
CA PRO A 435 3.55 31.23 32.61
C PRO A 435 2.24 30.86 33.30
N THR A 436 1.74 29.65 33.03
CA THR A 436 0.55 29.13 33.71
C THR A 436 0.87 28.80 35.16
N VAL A 437 0.52 29.68 36.05
CA VAL A 437 0.30 29.35 37.47
C VAL A 437 -0.86 28.37 37.52
N ALA A 438 -0.66 27.20 38.12
CA ALA A 438 -1.74 26.24 38.38
C ALA A 438 -2.78 26.93 39.33
N VAL A 439 -3.86 27.44 38.74
CA VAL A 439 -5.00 27.92 39.52
C VAL A 439 -5.82 26.68 39.85
N GLU A 440 -5.82 26.26 41.11
CA GLU A 440 -6.86 25.40 41.67
C GLU A 440 -8.19 26.12 41.51
N THR A 441 -9.02 25.71 40.55
CA THR A 441 -10.37 26.19 40.40
C THR A 441 -11.20 25.65 41.56
N PRO A 442 -11.77 26.51 42.44
CA PRO A 442 -12.63 26.05 43.48
C PRO A 442 -13.85 25.33 42.88
N LYS A 443 -14.30 24.27 43.54
CA LYS A 443 -15.56 23.59 43.16
C LYS A 443 -16.68 24.61 43.25
N VAL A 444 -17.38 24.85 42.14
CA VAL A 444 -18.56 25.71 42.11
C VAL A 444 -19.65 25.08 42.98
N SER A 445 -20.25 25.83 43.87
CA SER A 445 -21.35 25.38 44.71
C SER A 445 -22.58 25.02 43.85
N VAL A 446 -23.35 24.02 44.28
CA VAL A 446 -24.62 23.67 43.62
C VAL A 446 -25.59 24.86 43.62
N ASP A 447 -25.48 25.76 44.61
CA ASP A 447 -26.31 26.94 44.74
C ASP A 447 -26.03 28.02 43.69
N ASP A 448 -24.86 27.96 43.02
CA ASP A 448 -24.49 28.85 41.92
C ASP A 448 -24.93 28.29 40.55
N ALA A 449 -25.54 27.10 40.51
CA ALA A 449 -26.05 26.53 39.29
C ALA A 449 -27.36 27.19 38.84
N VAL A 450 -27.48 27.53 37.56
CA VAL A 450 -28.70 28.13 37.01
C VAL A 450 -29.86 27.14 37.14
N PRO A 451 -30.97 27.49 37.83
CA PRO A 451 -32.11 26.59 37.98
C PRO A 451 -32.76 26.33 36.61
N VAL A 452 -32.91 25.06 36.25
CA VAL A 452 -33.63 24.63 35.05
C VAL A 452 -35.09 24.47 35.39
N VAL A 453 -35.96 25.35 34.86
CA VAL A 453 -37.41 25.17 34.93
C VAL A 453 -37.82 24.15 33.87
N VAL A 454 -38.12 22.94 34.30
CA VAL A 454 -38.68 21.91 33.41
C VAL A 454 -40.18 22.25 33.20
N ARG A 455 -40.53 22.77 32.02
CA ARG A 455 -41.93 22.87 31.60
C ARG A 455 -42.35 21.52 31.01
N SER A 456 -43.06 20.71 31.75
CA SER A 456 -43.69 19.48 31.25
C SER A 456 -45.15 19.76 30.88
N ASP A 457 -45.39 20.30 29.70
CA ASP A 457 -46.76 20.53 29.21
C ASP A 457 -47.27 19.48 28.23
N LYS A 458 -46.54 18.36 28.02
CA LYS A 458 -47.05 17.21 27.26
C LYS A 458 -46.62 15.92 27.94
N ALA A 459 -47.57 15.07 28.25
CA ALA A 459 -47.31 13.68 28.61
C ALA A 459 -46.61 12.99 27.42
N PRO A 460 -45.60 12.14 27.66
CA PRO A 460 -44.97 11.38 26.60
C PRO A 460 -46.03 10.49 25.92
N ALA A 461 -45.91 10.34 24.61
CA ALA A 461 -46.85 9.52 23.80
C ALA A 461 -46.85 8.02 24.17
N SER A 462 -45.97 7.58 25.06
CA SER A 462 -45.92 6.22 25.60
C SER A 462 -45.48 6.22 27.06
N ASP A 463 -46.01 5.31 27.89
CA ASP A 463 -45.60 5.05 29.27
C ASP A 463 -44.17 4.52 29.42
N VAL A 464 -43.44 4.35 28.31
CA VAL A 464 -42.08 3.76 28.27
C VAL A 464 -41.05 4.89 28.22
N LYS A 465 -40.17 4.93 29.20
CA LYS A 465 -39.09 5.90 29.26
C LYS A 465 -38.02 5.58 28.21
N MET A 466 -37.73 6.55 27.36
CA MET A 466 -36.65 6.51 26.40
C MET A 466 -35.46 7.36 26.88
N THR A 467 -34.25 6.83 26.76
CA THR A 467 -33.07 7.54 27.26
C THR A 467 -31.96 7.50 26.19
N LYS A 468 -31.42 8.69 25.92
CA LYS A 468 -30.18 8.81 25.10
C LYS A 468 -28.96 8.79 26.00
N VAL A 469 -28.05 7.86 25.70
CA VAL A 469 -26.73 7.80 26.34
C VAL A 469 -25.69 8.27 25.30
N SER A 470 -25.06 9.39 25.58
CA SER A 470 -24.01 9.99 24.77
C SER A 470 -22.66 9.71 25.40
N ILE A 471 -21.79 8.94 24.73
CA ILE A 471 -20.52 8.49 25.26
C ILE A 471 -19.40 9.19 24.48
N LEU A 472 -18.62 10.03 25.15
CA LEU A 472 -17.46 10.69 24.60
C LEU A 472 -16.21 9.89 24.98
N CYS A 473 -15.48 9.31 24.01
CA CYS A 473 -14.31 8.49 24.27
C CYS A 473 -13.14 8.80 23.31
N LYS A 474 -11.98 8.19 23.57
CA LYS A 474 -10.83 8.23 22.65
C LYS A 474 -11.17 7.45 21.37
N GLN A 475 -10.68 7.90 20.24
CA GLN A 475 -10.86 7.20 18.96
C GLN A 475 -10.31 5.75 19.02
N SER A 476 -9.19 5.54 19.70
CA SER A 476 -8.58 4.20 19.89
C SER A 476 -9.46 3.23 20.68
N SER A 477 -10.39 3.73 21.50
CA SER A 477 -11.27 2.90 22.34
C SER A 477 -12.64 2.62 21.69
N PHE A 478 -12.91 3.19 20.52
CA PHE A 478 -14.22 3.08 19.87
C PHE A 478 -14.58 1.65 19.47
N GLU A 479 -13.68 0.91 18.85
CA GLU A 479 -13.97 -0.47 18.40
C GLU A 479 -14.26 -1.41 19.56
N VAL A 480 -13.56 -1.25 20.68
CA VAL A 480 -13.81 -2.04 21.89
C VAL A 480 -15.15 -1.68 22.50
N LEU A 481 -15.48 -0.38 22.53
CA LEU A 481 -16.80 0.09 23.00
C LEU A 481 -17.92 -0.46 22.13
N LYS A 482 -17.78 -0.37 20.80
CA LYS A 482 -18.77 -0.86 19.84
C LYS A 482 -19.08 -2.34 20.06
N THR A 483 -18.04 -3.19 20.08
CA THR A 483 -18.21 -4.62 20.34
C THR A 483 -18.92 -4.90 21.66
N ALA A 484 -18.55 -4.20 22.72
CA ALA A 484 -19.18 -4.40 24.03
C ALA A 484 -20.64 -3.92 24.06
N MET A 485 -21.03 -2.91 23.28
CA MET A 485 -22.42 -2.48 23.15
C MET A 485 -23.24 -3.48 22.35
N GLU A 486 -22.70 -4.06 21.29
CA GLU A 486 -23.33 -5.13 20.52
C GLU A 486 -23.58 -6.38 21.37
N GLU A 487 -22.66 -6.75 22.26
CA GLU A 487 -22.79 -7.89 23.18
C GLU A 487 -23.95 -7.74 24.17
N ILE A 488 -24.31 -6.53 24.56
CA ILE A 488 -25.46 -6.25 25.45
C ILE A 488 -26.76 -6.00 24.68
N GLY A 489 -26.75 -6.15 23.34
CA GLY A 489 -27.94 -6.08 22.49
C GLY A 489 -28.27 -4.67 21.96
N VAL A 490 -27.32 -3.74 21.97
CA VAL A 490 -27.47 -2.43 21.30
C VAL A 490 -27.40 -2.65 19.79
N THR A 491 -28.48 -2.38 19.07
CA THR A 491 -28.60 -2.58 17.62
C THR A 491 -28.29 -1.32 16.81
N GLY A 492 -28.45 -0.11 17.41
CA GLY A 492 -28.26 1.16 16.72
C GLY A 492 -27.38 2.13 17.52
N MET A 493 -26.36 2.68 16.85
CA MET A 493 -25.48 3.72 17.39
C MET A 493 -25.22 4.80 16.33
N THR A 494 -25.30 6.06 16.74
CA THR A 494 -24.83 7.17 15.89
C THR A 494 -23.45 7.59 16.35
N VAL A 495 -22.49 7.64 15.41
CA VAL A 495 -21.09 7.92 15.71
C VAL A 495 -20.67 9.19 15.03
N SER A 496 -20.12 10.13 15.81
CA SER A 496 -19.58 11.40 15.33
C SER A 496 -18.14 11.58 15.78
N GLN A 497 -17.29 12.05 14.87
CA GLN A 497 -15.96 12.51 15.25
C GLN A 497 -16.04 13.92 15.81
N VAL A 498 -15.45 14.13 16.98
CA VAL A 498 -15.47 15.41 17.69
C VAL A 498 -14.08 15.77 18.19
N LEU A 499 -13.84 17.05 18.38
CA LEU A 499 -12.60 17.53 18.95
C LEU A 499 -12.84 17.95 20.40
N GLY A 500 -12.04 17.41 21.32
CA GLY A 500 -12.13 17.72 22.75
C GLY A 500 -11.03 18.68 23.19
N CYS A 501 -11.39 19.78 23.82
CA CYS A 501 -10.48 20.67 24.53
C CYS A 501 -10.67 20.49 26.03
N GLY A 502 -9.59 20.39 26.81
CA GLY A 502 -9.68 20.23 28.26
C GLY A 502 -8.32 20.09 28.93
N MET A 503 -8.32 19.63 30.20
CA MET A 503 -7.08 19.46 31.00
C MET A 503 -6.10 18.42 30.43
N GLN A 504 -6.54 17.55 29.53
CA GLN A 504 -5.66 16.61 28.83
C GLN A 504 -4.92 17.38 27.72
N LYS A 505 -3.67 17.73 27.96
CA LYS A 505 -2.80 18.28 26.92
C LYS A 505 -2.23 17.14 26.08
N GLY A 506 -2.18 17.30 24.75
CA GLY A 506 -1.44 16.42 23.83
C GLY A 506 0.07 16.47 24.15
N ARG A 507 0.84 15.48 23.69
CA ARG A 507 2.30 15.58 23.69
C ARG A 507 2.68 16.68 22.70
N PRO A 508 3.71 17.50 22.98
CA PRO A 508 4.16 18.48 22.02
C PRO A 508 4.61 17.77 20.73
N GLU A 509 4.03 18.17 19.62
CA GLU A 509 4.43 17.72 18.29
C GLU A 509 5.38 18.75 17.69
N TYR A 510 6.31 18.27 16.83
CA TYR A 510 7.23 19.16 16.16
C TYR A 510 6.93 19.12 14.64
N TYR A 511 6.63 20.29 14.09
CA TYR A 511 6.55 20.47 12.65
C TYR A 511 7.71 21.36 12.20
N ARG A 512 8.57 20.86 11.34
CA ARG A 512 9.79 21.55 10.85
C ARG A 512 10.67 22.09 11.98
N GLY A 513 10.76 21.34 13.10
CA GLY A 513 11.55 21.73 14.27
C GLY A 513 10.89 22.71 15.22
N VAL A 514 9.66 23.16 14.94
CA VAL A 514 8.85 24.02 15.82
C VAL A 514 7.87 23.17 16.60
N ALA A 515 7.83 23.34 17.93
CA ALA A 515 6.87 22.65 18.78
C ALA A 515 5.43 23.19 18.50
N VAL A 516 4.50 22.28 18.22
CA VAL A 516 3.08 22.58 18.04
C VAL A 516 2.32 22.08 19.27
N GLU A 517 1.68 22.98 20.00
CA GLU A 517 0.79 22.59 21.10
C GLU A 517 -0.55 22.12 20.56
N MET A 518 -0.87 20.84 20.74
CA MET A 518 -2.20 20.30 20.41
C MET A 518 -3.19 20.63 21.54
N ASN A 519 -3.97 21.67 21.34
CA ASN A 519 -5.04 22.07 22.28
C ASN A 519 -6.36 21.33 22.05
N LEU A 520 -6.52 20.68 20.89
CA LEU A 520 -7.71 19.92 20.51
C LEU A 520 -7.32 18.47 20.26
N LEU A 521 -7.95 17.54 20.98
CA LEU A 521 -7.70 16.11 20.83
C LEU A 521 -8.85 15.44 20.08
N PRO A 522 -8.57 14.58 19.08
CA PRO A 522 -9.60 13.82 18.39
C PRO A 522 -10.28 12.87 19.37
N LYS A 523 -11.61 12.90 19.38
CA LYS A 523 -12.48 12.03 20.17
C LYS A 523 -13.63 11.53 19.32
N VAL A 524 -14.31 10.51 19.80
CA VAL A 524 -15.53 9.97 19.19
C VAL A 524 -16.66 10.15 20.18
N GLN A 525 -17.77 10.68 19.70
CA GLN A 525 -19.04 10.70 20.40
C GLN A 525 -19.93 9.60 19.85
N VAL A 526 -20.40 8.74 20.72
CA VAL A 526 -21.32 7.64 20.41
C VAL A 526 -22.64 7.91 21.09
N ASP A 527 -23.69 8.09 20.31
CA ASP A 527 -25.04 8.34 20.78
C ASP A 527 -25.89 7.07 20.62
N ILE A 528 -26.49 6.62 21.70
CA ILE A 528 -27.31 5.41 21.77
C ILE A 528 -28.65 5.80 22.41
N VAL A 529 -29.76 5.44 21.78
CA VAL A 529 -31.10 5.60 22.38
C VAL A 529 -31.60 4.22 22.79
N VAL A 530 -31.95 4.08 24.07
CA VAL A 530 -32.40 2.80 24.63
C VAL A 530 -33.77 2.96 25.32
N CYS A 531 -34.57 1.90 25.20
CA CYS A 531 -35.84 1.74 25.88
C CYS A 531 -36.01 0.34 26.51
N LYS A 532 -35.38 -0.70 25.95
CA LYS A 532 -35.42 -2.09 26.43
C LYS A 532 -34.23 -2.45 27.31
N ILE A 533 -33.06 -1.92 26.97
CA ILE A 533 -31.82 -2.17 27.71
C ILE A 533 -31.76 -1.21 28.88
N PRO A 534 -31.52 -1.70 30.13
CA PRO A 534 -31.40 -0.81 31.26
C PRO A 534 -30.22 0.18 31.05
N VAL A 535 -30.49 1.47 31.19
CA VAL A 535 -29.50 2.54 31.02
C VAL A 535 -28.24 2.28 31.85
N ARG A 536 -28.42 1.71 33.05
CA ARG A 536 -27.30 1.38 33.95
C ARG A 536 -26.37 0.32 33.33
N THR A 537 -26.93 -0.67 32.64
CA THR A 537 -26.14 -1.70 31.94
C THR A 537 -25.28 -1.07 30.85
N VAL A 538 -25.82 -0.15 30.05
CA VAL A 538 -25.04 0.57 29.01
C VAL A 538 -23.89 1.36 29.65
N ILE A 539 -24.19 2.10 30.74
CA ILE A 539 -23.19 2.90 31.45
C ILE A 539 -22.10 2.03 32.06
N ASP A 540 -22.44 0.94 32.73
CA ASP A 540 -21.47 0.09 33.43
C ASP A 540 -20.61 -0.68 32.40
N THR A 541 -21.17 -1.13 31.28
CA THR A 541 -20.44 -1.71 30.16
C THR A 541 -19.46 -0.71 29.57
N ALA A 542 -19.91 0.51 29.26
CA ALA A 542 -19.03 1.56 28.74
C ALA A 542 -17.89 1.90 29.72
N LYS A 543 -18.20 2.05 31.00
CA LYS A 543 -17.19 2.29 32.05
C LYS A 543 -16.17 1.16 32.11
N LYS A 544 -16.60 -0.10 32.04
CA LYS A 544 -15.72 -1.25 32.12
C LYS A 544 -14.68 -1.28 30.99
N VAL A 545 -15.09 -0.95 29.77
CA VAL A 545 -14.21 -1.04 28.59
C VAL A 545 -13.39 0.23 28.33
N LEU A 546 -13.88 1.39 28.82
CA LEU A 546 -13.20 2.67 28.60
C LEU A 546 -12.25 3.06 29.73
N TYR A 547 -12.36 2.45 30.91
CA TYR A 547 -11.56 2.80 32.07
C TYR A 547 -10.10 2.40 31.90
N SER A 548 -9.19 3.36 31.91
CA SER A 548 -7.74 3.18 31.92
C SER A 548 -7.08 3.72 33.21
N GLY A 549 -7.85 4.39 34.06
CA GLY A 549 -7.33 5.04 35.28
C GLY A 549 -6.61 6.35 35.03
N HIS A 550 -6.64 6.86 33.81
CA HIS A 550 -5.97 8.10 33.40
C HIS A 550 -6.96 9.18 32.95
N ILE A 551 -6.57 10.45 33.10
CA ILE A 551 -7.33 11.58 32.57
C ILE A 551 -7.51 11.40 31.05
N GLY A 552 -8.75 11.50 30.57
CA GLY A 552 -9.07 11.40 29.14
C GLY A 552 -9.84 10.14 28.74
N ASP A 553 -10.21 9.26 29.69
CA ASP A 553 -11.02 8.06 29.42
C ASP A 553 -12.40 8.37 28.83
N GLY A 554 -12.88 9.59 29.03
CA GLY A 554 -14.11 10.09 28.44
C GLY A 554 -15.14 10.56 29.44
N LYS A 555 -16.35 10.86 28.94
CA LYS A 555 -17.52 11.21 29.72
C LYS A 555 -18.75 10.55 29.15
N ILE A 556 -19.72 10.25 30.01
CA ILE A 556 -21.02 9.70 29.62
C ILE A 556 -22.09 10.70 30.06
N PHE A 557 -22.90 11.13 29.09
CA PHE A 557 -24.02 12.02 29.33
C PHE A 557 -25.32 11.24 29.13
N VAL A 558 -26.30 11.49 29.98
CA VAL A 558 -27.59 10.79 29.93
C VAL A 558 -28.69 11.84 29.80
N TYR A 559 -29.51 11.67 28.76
CA TYR A 559 -30.61 12.60 28.45
C TYR A 559 -31.93 11.85 28.40
N ASP A 560 -32.99 12.45 28.90
CA ASP A 560 -34.34 11.97 28.61
C ASP A 560 -34.70 12.33 27.16
N VAL A 561 -35.27 11.39 26.43
CA VAL A 561 -35.74 11.58 25.05
C VAL A 561 -37.25 11.74 25.10
N GLU A 562 -37.73 12.89 24.64
CA GLU A 562 -39.16 13.22 24.67
C GLU A 562 -39.94 12.34 23.65
N ASN A 563 -39.38 12.17 22.43
CA ASN A 563 -39.99 11.35 21.41
C ASN A 563 -38.92 10.87 20.40
N VAL A 564 -39.17 9.79 19.69
CA VAL A 564 -38.39 9.27 18.54
C VAL A 564 -39.37 9.00 17.41
N ILE A 565 -39.04 9.43 16.20
CA ILE A 565 -39.88 9.22 15.02
C ILE A 565 -39.05 8.47 13.97
N LYS A 566 -39.58 7.34 13.49
CA LYS A 566 -38.99 6.52 12.42
C LYS A 566 -39.37 7.09 11.06
N VAL A 567 -38.43 7.71 10.37
CA VAL A 567 -38.68 8.42 9.10
C VAL A 567 -39.33 7.52 8.04
N ARG A 568 -38.97 6.24 7.98
CA ARG A 568 -39.47 5.30 6.96
C ARG A 568 -40.97 4.97 7.13
N THR A 569 -41.42 4.80 8.38
CA THR A 569 -42.78 4.27 8.69
C THR A 569 -43.68 5.31 9.35
N GLY A 570 -43.13 6.39 9.88
CA GLY A 570 -43.85 7.38 10.69
C GLY A 570 -44.22 6.89 12.09
N GLU A 571 -43.72 5.72 12.52
CA GLU A 571 -43.90 5.21 13.88
C GLU A 571 -43.22 6.15 14.87
N GLU A 572 -43.83 6.32 16.06
CA GLU A 572 -43.36 7.22 17.12
C GLU A 572 -43.14 6.47 18.45
N GLY A 573 -42.30 7.05 19.28
CA GLY A 573 -42.07 6.58 20.64
C GLY A 573 -41.38 5.20 20.67
N TYR A 574 -41.92 4.29 21.47
CA TYR A 574 -41.37 2.94 21.65
C TYR A 574 -41.30 2.14 20.33
N ASP A 575 -42.34 2.27 19.52
CA ASP A 575 -42.44 1.49 18.27
C ASP A 575 -41.38 1.94 17.22
N ALA A 576 -41.01 3.22 17.24
CA ALA A 576 -39.97 3.75 16.38
C ALA A 576 -38.56 3.17 16.67
N LEU A 577 -38.35 2.61 17.89
CA LEU A 577 -37.10 1.98 18.32
C LEU A 577 -37.12 0.45 18.16
N GLN A 578 -38.19 -0.11 17.58
CA GLN A 578 -38.25 -1.53 17.26
C GLN A 578 -37.76 -1.75 15.84
N ASP A 579 -36.58 -2.38 15.71
CA ASP A 579 -36.13 -2.91 14.44
C ASP A 579 -36.74 -4.31 14.28
N VAL A 580 -37.89 -4.36 13.63
CA VAL A 580 -38.48 -5.59 13.13
C VAL A 580 -38.12 -5.62 11.65
N GLU A 581 -37.40 -6.67 11.21
CA GLU A 581 -37.12 -6.93 9.80
C GLU A 581 -38.43 -7.19 9.02
#